data_e30148d659833d3649d6778a04436713
#
_entry.id   e30148d659833d3649d6778a04436713
#
_cell.length_a   1.000
_cell.length_b   1.000
_cell.length_c   1.000
_cell.angle_alpha   90.00
_cell.angle_beta   90.00
_cell.angle_gamma   90.00
#
_symmetry.space_group_name_H-M   'P 1'
#
loop_
_entity.id
_entity.type
_entity.pdbx_description
1 polymer ?
#
loop_
_entity_poly.entity_id
_entity_poly.type
_entity_poly.pdbx_seq_one_letter_code
_entity_poly.pdbx_strand_id
1 'polypeptide(L)'
;MTTTTSREAAKAVVRRNTEEVQGGGNFELFEQLFADDFLDHTPQPGGTPDKAGARKLYHALRTAFPDFHAVIHWQTADGEVVTTFKTYHGTHKGTFLGVAPTGRKIHFDTVDAMRVHDGKITEHWGVANLFSLMQQLGALPPDRTA
;
A
#
# COMPACT_ATOMS: atom_id res chain seq x y z
N MET A 1 -24.07 15.40 -15.50
CA MET A 1 -22.71 15.84 -15.84
C MET A 1 -21.73 15.19 -14.89
N THR A 2 -20.92 14.26 -15.39
CA THR A 2 -19.91 13.60 -14.59
C THR A 2 -18.78 14.60 -14.31
N THR A 3 -18.56 14.92 -13.04
CA THR A 3 -17.48 15.81 -12.65
C THR A 3 -16.16 15.02 -12.64
N THR A 4 -15.23 15.39 -13.50
CA THR A 4 -13.87 14.79 -13.48
C THR A 4 -13.18 15.17 -12.17
N THR A 5 -12.66 14.17 -11.47
CA THR A 5 -11.85 14.42 -10.27
C THR A 5 -10.63 15.23 -10.65
N SER A 6 -10.38 16.36 -9.99
CA SER A 6 -9.18 17.16 -10.24
C SER A 6 -7.92 16.40 -9.78
N ARG A 7 -6.77 16.77 -10.37
CA ARG A 7 -5.47 16.17 -9.99
C ARG A 7 -5.20 16.33 -8.49
N GLU A 8 -5.46 17.51 -7.95
CA GLU A 8 -5.20 17.78 -6.53
C GLU A 8 -6.15 17.02 -5.62
N ALA A 9 -7.43 16.92 -6.00
CA ALA A 9 -8.41 16.12 -5.26
C ALA A 9 -8.06 14.64 -5.30
N ALA A 10 -7.62 14.12 -6.46
CA ALA A 10 -7.19 12.74 -6.60
C ALA A 10 -5.97 12.43 -5.73
N LYS A 11 -4.95 13.31 -5.76
CA LYS A 11 -3.77 13.16 -4.89
C LYS A 11 -4.15 13.16 -3.42
N ALA A 12 -5.08 14.01 -3.02
CA ALA A 12 -5.54 14.08 -1.63
C ALA A 12 -6.21 12.78 -1.18
N VAL A 13 -7.03 12.16 -2.03
CA VAL A 13 -7.67 10.87 -1.74
C VAL A 13 -6.60 9.79 -1.51
N VAL A 14 -5.62 9.70 -2.40
CA VAL A 14 -4.55 8.70 -2.29
C VAL A 14 -3.70 8.95 -1.04
N ARG A 15 -3.38 10.21 -0.75
CA ARG A 15 -2.63 10.57 0.47
C ARG A 15 -3.38 10.16 1.73
N ARG A 16 -4.68 10.41 1.79
CA ARG A 16 -5.52 10.01 2.93
C ARG A 16 -5.51 8.50 3.12
N ASN A 17 -5.60 7.74 2.02
CA ASN A 17 -5.48 6.28 2.09
C ASN A 17 -4.13 5.86 2.69
N THR A 18 -3.06 6.46 2.23
CA THR A 18 -1.71 6.13 2.70
C THR A 18 -1.51 6.50 4.18
N GLU A 19 -1.91 7.69 4.56
CA GLU A 19 -1.62 8.22 5.91
C GLU A 19 -2.63 7.77 6.96
N GLU A 20 -3.92 7.79 6.63
CA GLU A 20 -4.98 7.53 7.61
C GLU A 20 -5.45 6.08 7.62
N VAL A 21 -5.49 5.40 6.47
CA VAL A 21 -5.91 4.00 6.41
C VAL A 21 -4.72 3.09 6.65
N GLN A 22 -3.71 3.13 5.81
CA GLN A 22 -2.53 2.27 5.96
C GLN A 22 -1.76 2.62 7.23
N GLY A 23 -1.46 3.88 7.44
CA GLY A 23 -0.68 4.34 8.59
C GLY A 23 -1.47 4.46 9.88
N GLY A 24 -2.74 4.84 9.80
CA GLY A 24 -3.59 5.07 10.97
C GLY A 24 -4.54 3.95 11.34
N GLY A 25 -4.74 2.99 10.43
CA GLY A 25 -5.67 1.87 10.67
C GLY A 25 -7.14 2.28 10.62
N ASN A 26 -7.46 3.37 9.94
CA ASN A 26 -8.85 3.84 9.83
C ASN A 26 -9.58 3.09 8.72
N PHE A 27 -10.12 1.91 9.03
CA PHE A 27 -10.80 1.07 8.05
C PHE A 27 -12.22 1.54 7.72
N GLU A 28 -12.83 2.40 8.53
CA GLU A 28 -14.07 3.08 8.13
C GLU A 28 -13.80 4.01 6.94
N LEU A 29 -12.67 4.74 6.99
CA LEU A 29 -12.23 5.57 5.88
C LEU A 29 -11.91 4.73 4.65
N PHE A 30 -11.31 3.54 4.81
CA PHE A 30 -11.09 2.60 3.71
C PHE A 30 -12.39 2.34 2.95
N GLU A 31 -13.47 2.05 3.67
CA GLU A 31 -14.77 1.77 3.04
C GLU A 31 -15.30 2.97 2.26
N GLN A 32 -15.01 4.18 2.72
CA GLN A 32 -15.43 5.41 2.03
C GLN A 32 -14.55 5.73 0.82
N LEU A 33 -13.25 5.48 0.90
CA LEU A 33 -12.30 5.86 -0.15
C LEU A 33 -12.22 4.87 -1.30
N PHE A 34 -12.56 3.59 -1.07
CA PHE A 34 -12.48 2.56 -2.11
C PHE A 34 -13.86 2.31 -2.73
N ALA A 35 -13.91 2.29 -4.06
CA ALA A 35 -15.12 1.91 -4.78
C ALA A 35 -15.45 0.43 -4.54
N ASP A 36 -16.73 0.08 -4.55
CA ASP A 36 -17.16 -1.32 -4.35
C ASP A 36 -16.66 -2.24 -5.48
N ASP A 37 -16.51 -1.69 -6.68
CA ASP A 37 -15.97 -2.41 -7.85
C ASP A 37 -14.47 -2.20 -8.05
N PHE A 38 -13.76 -1.82 -7.01
CA PHE A 38 -12.29 -1.64 -7.05
C PHE A 38 -11.59 -2.87 -7.62
N LEU A 39 -10.61 -2.63 -8.50
CA LEU A 39 -9.80 -3.67 -9.13
C LEU A 39 -8.32 -3.43 -8.87
N ASP A 40 -7.65 -4.40 -8.28
CA ASP A 40 -6.20 -4.41 -8.13
C ASP A 40 -5.59 -5.23 -9.27
N HIS A 41 -4.83 -4.55 -10.14
CA HIS A 41 -4.16 -5.20 -11.26
C HIS A 41 -2.90 -5.96 -10.82
N THR A 42 -2.40 -5.71 -9.63
CA THR A 42 -1.16 -6.27 -9.11
C THR A 42 -1.35 -6.84 -7.71
N PRO A 43 -2.32 -7.76 -7.50
CA PRO A 43 -2.51 -8.32 -6.16
C PRO A 43 -1.30 -9.11 -5.71
N GLN A 44 -1.06 -9.13 -4.41
CA GLN A 44 0.01 -9.94 -3.84
C GLN A 44 -0.30 -11.43 -4.04
N PRO A 45 0.74 -12.29 -4.12
CA PRO A 45 0.53 -13.73 -4.24
C PRO A 45 -0.43 -14.25 -3.17
N GLY A 46 -1.45 -14.99 -3.59
CA GLY A 46 -2.49 -15.51 -2.70
C GLY A 46 -3.60 -14.52 -2.35
N GLY A 47 -3.48 -13.26 -2.78
CA GLY A 47 -4.53 -12.25 -2.60
C GLY A 47 -5.56 -12.26 -3.71
N THR A 48 -6.70 -11.61 -3.46
CA THR A 48 -7.75 -11.43 -4.47
C THR A 48 -7.69 -10.00 -5.02
N PRO A 49 -8.10 -9.78 -6.30
CA PRO A 49 -7.94 -8.48 -6.94
C PRO A 49 -9.08 -7.48 -6.64
N ASP A 50 -9.84 -7.69 -5.61
CA ASP A 50 -11.02 -6.90 -5.28
C ASP A 50 -10.80 -6.05 -4.02
N LYS A 51 -11.81 -5.26 -3.67
CA LYS A 51 -11.80 -4.41 -2.47
C LYS A 51 -11.54 -5.21 -1.19
N ALA A 52 -12.14 -6.39 -1.07
CA ALA A 52 -11.94 -7.28 0.08
C ALA A 52 -10.48 -7.74 0.18
N GLY A 53 -9.84 -8.02 -0.97
CA GLY A 53 -8.44 -8.41 -1.03
C GLY A 53 -7.51 -7.29 -0.56
N ALA A 54 -7.76 -6.05 -0.98
CA ALA A 54 -6.99 -4.89 -0.53
C ALA A 54 -7.16 -4.66 0.99
N ARG A 55 -8.39 -4.78 1.49
CA ARG A 55 -8.66 -4.65 2.93
C ARG A 55 -7.91 -5.70 3.74
N LYS A 56 -7.94 -6.95 3.27
CA LYS A 56 -7.24 -8.05 3.92
C LYS A 56 -5.72 -7.82 3.96
N LEU A 57 -5.15 -7.34 2.85
CA LEU A 57 -3.73 -7.01 2.79
C LEU A 57 -3.36 -5.91 3.79
N TYR A 58 -4.15 -4.86 3.87
CA TYR A 58 -3.89 -3.75 4.79
C TYR A 58 -3.95 -4.23 6.26
N HIS A 59 -4.91 -5.09 6.60
CA HIS A 59 -4.98 -5.69 7.92
C HIS A 59 -3.76 -6.57 8.22
N ALA A 60 -3.33 -7.37 7.25
CA ALA A 60 -2.14 -8.24 7.41
C ALA A 60 -0.87 -7.42 7.64
N LEU A 61 -0.70 -6.32 6.90
CA LEU A 61 0.45 -5.42 7.08
C LEU A 61 0.46 -4.80 8.47
N ARG A 62 -0.69 -4.33 8.95
CA ARG A 62 -0.77 -3.71 10.27
C ARG A 62 -0.66 -4.73 11.41
N THR A 63 -1.06 -5.97 11.19
CA THR A 63 -0.85 -7.05 12.17
C THR A 63 0.62 -7.43 12.25
N ALA A 64 1.29 -7.55 11.11
CA ALA A 64 2.71 -7.89 11.06
C ALA A 64 3.59 -6.73 11.55
N PHE A 65 3.20 -5.49 11.24
CA PHE A 65 3.92 -4.27 11.58
C PHE A 65 2.94 -3.29 12.26
N PRO A 66 2.76 -3.38 13.59
CA PRO A 66 1.76 -2.54 14.29
C PRO A 66 1.99 -1.03 14.14
N ASP A 67 3.23 -0.62 13.91
CA ASP A 67 3.65 0.75 13.67
C ASP A 67 3.77 1.08 12.17
N PHE A 68 3.14 0.29 11.30
CA PHE A 68 3.21 0.45 9.85
C PHE A 68 2.79 1.85 9.43
N HIS A 69 3.65 2.52 8.66
CA HIS A 69 3.36 3.83 8.10
C HIS A 69 4.22 4.08 6.87
N ALA A 70 3.82 5.03 6.06
CA ALA A 70 4.56 5.40 4.87
C ALA A 70 5.00 6.87 4.92
N VAL A 71 6.18 7.13 4.38
CA VAL A 71 6.64 8.48 4.06
C VAL A 71 6.47 8.67 2.55
N ILE A 72 5.62 9.60 2.16
CA ILE A 72 5.40 9.94 0.76
C ILE A 72 6.50 10.91 0.32
N HIS A 73 7.26 10.52 -0.70
CA HIS A 73 8.33 11.36 -1.24
C HIS A 73 7.79 12.33 -2.29
N TRP A 74 6.94 11.83 -3.20
CA TRP A 74 6.28 12.67 -4.20
C TRP A 74 5.05 11.95 -4.75
N GLN A 75 4.16 12.75 -5.32
CA GLN A 75 2.98 12.28 -6.07
C GLN A 75 2.88 13.07 -7.36
N THR A 76 2.51 12.38 -8.43
CA THR A 76 2.14 13.01 -9.70
C THR A 76 0.77 12.50 -10.10
N ALA A 77 0.07 13.27 -10.92
CA ALA A 77 -1.23 12.86 -11.42
C ALA A 77 -1.31 13.13 -12.91
N ASP A 78 -1.72 12.10 -13.65
CA ASP A 78 -2.08 12.20 -15.06
C ASP A 78 -3.58 11.91 -15.16
N GLY A 79 -4.36 12.97 -15.35
CA GLY A 79 -5.81 12.86 -15.25
C GLY A 79 -6.23 12.39 -13.87
N GLU A 80 -6.95 11.27 -13.81
CA GLU A 80 -7.43 10.67 -12.56
C GLU A 80 -6.47 9.65 -11.96
N VAL A 81 -5.33 9.38 -12.63
CA VAL A 81 -4.35 8.40 -12.15
C VAL A 81 -3.25 9.10 -11.38
N VAL A 82 -3.10 8.73 -10.12
CA VAL A 82 -2.09 9.28 -9.19
C VAL A 82 -0.98 8.27 -9.01
N THR A 83 0.26 8.66 -9.31
CA THR A 83 1.44 7.86 -9.03
C THR A 83 2.12 8.40 -7.78
N THR A 84 2.41 7.51 -6.84
CA THR A 84 3.02 7.86 -5.55
C THR A 84 4.29 7.06 -5.35
N PHE A 85 5.38 7.75 -5.06
CA PHE A 85 6.63 7.14 -4.57
C PHE A 85 6.68 7.33 -3.06
N LYS A 86 6.83 6.23 -2.33
CA LYS A 86 6.82 6.23 -0.87
C LYS A 86 7.71 5.13 -0.31
N THR A 87 8.12 5.32 0.94
CA THR A 87 8.83 4.30 1.72
C THR A 87 7.95 3.88 2.88
N TYR A 88 7.68 2.59 2.98
CA TYR A 88 7.02 2.01 4.14
C TYR A 88 8.04 1.72 5.24
N HIS A 89 7.62 1.93 6.49
CA HIS A 89 8.39 1.66 7.70
C HIS A 89 7.54 0.83 8.65
N GLY A 90 8.18 -0.01 9.41
CA GLY A 90 7.52 -0.79 10.44
C GLY A 90 8.49 -1.58 11.29
N THR A 91 7.97 -2.16 12.37
CA THR A 91 8.70 -3.11 13.24
C THR A 91 8.01 -4.45 13.14
N HIS A 92 8.78 -5.50 12.80
CA HIS A 92 8.25 -6.84 12.54
C HIS A 92 7.89 -7.55 13.83
N LYS A 93 6.62 -7.50 14.20
CA LYS A 93 6.10 -8.08 15.45
C LYS A 93 5.05 -9.17 15.23
N GLY A 94 4.61 -9.39 14.00
CA GLY A 94 3.69 -10.46 13.63
C GLY A 94 4.20 -11.23 12.42
N THR A 95 3.72 -12.45 12.22
CA THR A 95 4.11 -13.26 11.07
C THR A 95 3.78 -12.55 9.76
N PHE A 96 4.73 -12.49 8.84
CA PHE A 96 4.54 -11.90 7.53
C PHE A 96 5.16 -12.79 6.46
N LEU A 97 4.36 -13.16 5.44
CA LEU A 97 4.78 -14.05 4.34
C LEU A 97 5.48 -15.31 4.86
N GLY A 98 4.96 -15.90 5.94
CA GLY A 98 5.52 -17.11 6.54
C GLY A 98 6.74 -16.87 7.43
N VAL A 99 7.19 -15.64 7.60
CA VAL A 99 8.34 -15.31 8.46
C VAL A 99 7.84 -14.96 9.87
N ALA A 100 8.29 -15.72 10.85
CA ALA A 100 7.97 -15.47 12.26
C ALA A 100 8.53 -14.11 12.71
N PRO A 101 7.91 -13.46 13.71
CA PRO A 101 8.36 -12.15 14.19
C PRO A 101 9.84 -12.09 14.52
N THR A 102 10.56 -11.11 13.96
CA THR A 102 11.99 -10.91 14.19
C THR A 102 12.28 -9.77 15.15
N GLY A 103 11.32 -8.89 15.40
CA GLY A 103 11.51 -7.65 16.16
C GLY A 103 12.31 -6.58 15.41
N ARG A 104 12.68 -6.82 14.15
CA ARG A 104 13.51 -5.90 13.38
C ARG A 104 12.71 -4.73 12.86
N LYS A 105 13.33 -3.56 12.83
CA LYS A 105 12.80 -2.40 12.10
C LYS A 105 13.12 -2.58 10.63
N ILE A 106 12.12 -2.39 9.78
CA ILE A 106 12.26 -2.57 8.34
C ILE A 106 11.77 -1.34 7.60
N HIS A 107 12.23 -1.19 6.37
CA HIS A 107 11.71 -0.20 5.45
C HIS A 107 11.83 -0.74 4.03
N PHE A 108 10.87 -0.39 3.17
CA PHE A 108 10.94 -0.77 1.77
C PHE A 108 10.19 0.24 0.90
N ASP A 109 10.73 0.46 -0.29
CA ASP A 109 10.18 1.42 -1.23
C ASP A 109 9.05 0.81 -2.04
N THR A 110 8.09 1.64 -2.39
CA THR A 110 6.94 1.27 -3.20
C THR A 110 6.61 2.41 -4.15
N VAL A 111 6.33 2.05 -5.40
CA VAL A 111 5.68 2.93 -6.36
C VAL A 111 4.34 2.33 -6.71
N ASP A 112 3.28 3.10 -6.53
CA ASP A 112 1.97 2.67 -6.98
C ASP A 112 1.27 3.75 -7.78
N ALA A 113 0.32 3.31 -8.61
CA ALA A 113 -0.59 4.16 -9.33
C ALA A 113 -2.01 3.78 -8.95
N MET A 114 -2.83 4.77 -8.64
CA MET A 114 -4.23 4.57 -8.30
C MET A 114 -5.10 5.48 -9.15
N ARG A 115 -6.16 4.91 -9.75
CA ARG A 115 -7.18 5.71 -10.41
C ARG A 115 -8.19 6.16 -9.36
N VAL A 116 -8.49 7.45 -9.36
CA VAL A 116 -9.49 8.05 -8.47
C VAL A 116 -10.59 8.64 -9.34
N HIS A 117 -11.81 8.14 -9.19
CA HIS A 117 -12.99 8.62 -9.92
C HIS A 117 -14.11 8.94 -8.92
N ASP A 118 -14.68 10.13 -9.04
CA ASP A 118 -15.72 10.62 -8.13
C ASP A 118 -15.32 10.48 -6.65
N GLY A 119 -14.05 10.80 -6.34
CA GLY A 119 -13.54 10.77 -4.97
C GLY A 119 -13.24 9.37 -4.43
N LYS A 120 -13.33 8.34 -5.27
CA LYS A 120 -13.08 6.96 -4.85
C LYS A 120 -11.96 6.32 -5.66
N ILE A 121 -11.17 5.49 -4.99
CA ILE A 121 -10.12 4.69 -5.62
C ILE A 121 -10.79 3.51 -6.32
N THR A 122 -10.60 3.43 -7.65
CA THR A 122 -11.25 2.42 -8.49
C THR A 122 -10.28 1.37 -9.02
N GLU A 123 -8.99 1.69 -9.15
CA GLU A 123 -7.98 0.78 -9.68
C GLU A 123 -6.63 1.02 -9.00
N HIS A 124 -5.83 -0.02 -8.96
CA HIS A 124 -4.48 0.01 -8.39
C HIS A 124 -3.50 -0.79 -9.24
N TRP A 125 -2.32 -0.24 -9.44
CA TRP A 125 -1.12 -0.90 -9.96
C TRP A 125 0.02 -0.56 -9.02
N GLY A 126 0.82 -1.52 -8.61
CA GLY A 126 1.91 -1.22 -7.70
C GLY A 126 3.05 -2.21 -7.76
N VAL A 127 4.23 -1.72 -7.44
CA VAL A 127 5.44 -2.52 -7.30
C VAL A 127 6.13 -2.11 -6.01
N ALA A 128 6.31 -3.07 -5.12
CA ALA A 128 7.03 -2.88 -3.86
C ALA A 128 8.34 -3.65 -3.90
N ASN A 129 9.38 -3.09 -3.27
CA ASN A 129 10.66 -3.78 -3.14
C ASN A 129 10.60 -4.85 -2.04
N LEU A 130 9.81 -5.90 -2.29
CA LEU A 130 9.65 -7.01 -1.35
C LEU A 130 10.92 -7.83 -1.21
N PHE A 131 11.77 -7.85 -2.24
CA PHE A 131 13.06 -8.54 -2.16
C PHE A 131 13.91 -7.95 -1.02
N SER A 132 14.02 -6.61 -0.96
CA SER A 132 14.73 -5.93 0.12
C SER A 132 14.10 -6.23 1.49
N LEU A 133 12.77 -6.20 1.57
CA LEU A 133 12.06 -6.52 2.81
C LEU A 133 12.39 -7.93 3.29
N MET A 134 12.33 -8.91 2.39
CA MET A 134 12.61 -10.30 2.75
C MET A 134 14.06 -10.50 3.18
N GLN A 135 15.02 -9.77 2.58
CA GLN A 135 16.41 -9.77 3.04
C GLN A 135 16.53 -9.20 4.46
N GLN A 136 15.86 -8.09 4.73
CA GLN A 136 15.85 -7.46 6.06
C GLN A 136 15.25 -8.37 7.13
N LEU A 137 14.27 -9.17 6.77
CA LEU A 137 13.65 -10.15 7.66
C LEU A 137 14.48 -11.43 7.82
N GLY A 138 15.55 -11.58 7.06
CA GLY A 138 16.40 -12.77 7.10
C GLY A 138 15.78 -13.98 6.38
N ALA A 139 14.77 -13.76 5.55
CA ALA A 139 14.08 -14.84 4.83
C ALA A 139 14.75 -15.24 3.53
N LEU A 140 15.69 -14.43 3.04
CA LEU A 140 16.50 -14.73 1.86
C LEU A 140 17.97 -14.86 2.26
N PRO A 141 18.78 -15.65 1.50
CA PRO A 141 20.20 -15.72 1.75
C PRO A 141 20.84 -14.33 1.74
N PRO A 142 21.87 -14.09 2.57
CA PRO A 142 22.59 -12.82 2.53
C PRO A 142 23.20 -12.61 1.14
N ASP A 143 23.34 -11.33 0.78
CA ASP A 143 23.91 -10.96 -0.51
C ASP A 143 25.30 -11.58 -0.63
N ARG A 144 25.47 -12.42 -1.65
CA ARG A 144 26.77 -13.00 -1.97
C ARG A 144 27.46 -12.05 -2.94
N THR A 145 28.11 -11.06 -2.40
CA THR A 145 29.11 -10.35 -3.17
C THR A 145 30.24 -11.33 -3.48
N ALA A 146 30.29 -11.71 -4.75
CA ALA A 146 31.40 -12.52 -5.21
C ALA A 146 32.70 -11.73 -5.02
#